data_282539298612bea0d9a41ad64ca11dd8
#
_entry.id   282539298612bea0d9a41ad64ca11dd8
#
_cell.length_a   1.000
_cell.length_b   1.000
_cell.length_c   1.000
_cell.angle_alpha   90.00
_cell.angle_beta   90.00
_cell.angle_gamma   90.00
#
_symmetry.space_group_name_H-M   'P 1'
#
loop_
_entity.id
_entity.type
_entity.pdbx_description
1 polymer ?
#
loop_
_entity_poly.entity_id
_entity_poly.type
_entity_poly.pdbx_seq_one_letter_code
_entity_poly.pdbx_strand_id
1 'polypeptide(L)'
;MKVPVKDLVDHPLNGSIYNLSNIEDLQRSIEEVGLLNPIVVNQHFQILSGHRRIHAIRLLGWEEVEVSVTNTSSKDEETTLLVHHNKQRVKTCQEILNEAEILRPLHQIGQGKRTDLMTTSVPQNKSGRDSLADAVGVSSSQLGKLIFIKKENPDFINAIDDGKITIRQAYTILSRLKKERDSKKPVSKGKTKSSTDDFVFHHKSSHSMEEVETGSIDLIFTSPPYWNKRDYFGVSLGTEREPDDFVENLVNHLGDCSRVIKKTGSFFLNIGDTYKDGNLMNIPHKVVIGLQNEGWILRNTIIWAKTNPKPHSSKNSLSPTYEFIFHLVRSSSKYKYNQTLAPSKSGGGDFTFPRHREVNGSVPEQVYPMIPRDHKNMGDFWDESVVKTAVAKNIATPDGVEHPAPFPEQIVILPILQTTDEGDTILDPFMGSGTTGKVANKLGRKFVGYDVKDYDRSVQI
;
A
#
# COMPACT_ATOMS: atom_id res chain seq x y z
N MET A 1 -15.71 -42.90 -11.15
CA MET A 1 -16.74 -43.98 -11.07
C MET A 1 -18.10 -43.33 -10.90
N LYS A 2 -19.19 -44.02 -11.36
CA LYS A 2 -20.56 -43.54 -11.10
C LYS A 2 -21.08 -44.05 -9.76
N VAL A 3 -21.75 -43.21 -9.01
CA VAL A 3 -22.29 -43.49 -7.67
C VAL A 3 -23.70 -42.93 -7.58
N PRO A 4 -24.65 -43.62 -6.93
CA PRO A 4 -25.97 -43.08 -6.67
C PRO A 4 -25.91 -41.78 -5.86
N VAL A 5 -26.61 -40.74 -6.29
CA VAL A 5 -26.61 -39.41 -5.65
C VAL A 5 -27.04 -39.47 -4.18
N LYS A 6 -27.95 -40.42 -3.86
CA LYS A 6 -28.45 -40.66 -2.50
C LYS A 6 -27.38 -41.19 -1.53
N ASP A 7 -26.32 -41.82 -2.05
CA ASP A 7 -25.23 -42.39 -1.23
C ASP A 7 -24.12 -41.35 -0.89
N LEU A 8 -24.21 -40.18 -1.49
CA LEU A 8 -23.23 -39.09 -1.23
C LEU A 8 -23.61 -38.29 -0.01
N VAL A 9 -22.65 -38.18 0.94
CA VAL A 9 -22.81 -37.51 2.20
C VAL A 9 -22.06 -36.17 2.22
N ASP A 10 -22.75 -35.12 2.60
CA ASP A 10 -22.10 -33.79 2.73
C ASP A 10 -21.08 -33.80 3.87
N HIS A 11 -19.92 -33.16 3.65
CA HIS A 11 -18.92 -33.03 4.70
C HIS A 11 -19.44 -32.10 5.81
N PRO A 12 -19.40 -32.50 7.11
CA PRO A 12 -20.00 -31.75 8.21
C PRO A 12 -19.45 -30.33 8.36
N LEU A 13 -18.18 -30.10 8.03
CA LEU A 13 -17.57 -28.78 8.08
C LEU A 13 -17.96 -27.88 6.89
N ASN A 14 -18.49 -28.41 5.79
CA ASN A 14 -18.79 -27.61 4.62
C ASN A 14 -19.81 -26.49 4.92
N GLY A 15 -20.90 -26.84 5.61
CA GLY A 15 -21.94 -25.86 5.95
C GLY A 15 -21.51 -24.77 6.93
N SER A 16 -20.48 -25.03 7.74
CA SER A 16 -19.90 -24.04 8.67
C SER A 16 -18.88 -23.10 7.99
N ILE A 17 -18.30 -23.52 6.85
CA ILE A 17 -17.29 -22.75 6.12
C ILE A 17 -17.92 -21.97 4.97
N TYR A 18 -18.71 -22.63 4.12
CA TYR A 18 -19.16 -22.14 2.82
C TYR A 18 -20.66 -21.96 2.75
N ASN A 19 -21.07 -20.89 2.07
CA ASN A 19 -22.46 -20.64 1.74
C ASN A 19 -22.84 -21.28 0.39
N LEU A 20 -24.05 -21.84 0.27
CA LEU A 20 -24.62 -22.41 -0.95
C LEU A 20 -25.35 -21.35 -1.79
N SER A 21 -24.79 -20.16 -1.95
CA SER A 21 -25.38 -19.11 -2.78
C SER A 21 -25.23 -19.38 -4.29
N ASN A 22 -26.11 -18.79 -5.11
CA ASN A 22 -26.11 -18.85 -6.58
C ASN A 22 -26.15 -20.29 -7.15
N ILE A 23 -27.01 -21.15 -6.63
CA ILE A 23 -27.18 -22.52 -7.12
C ILE A 23 -27.93 -22.55 -8.45
N GLU A 24 -28.86 -21.63 -8.70
CA GLU A 24 -29.71 -21.57 -9.89
C GLU A 24 -28.92 -21.42 -11.20
N ASP A 25 -27.89 -20.57 -11.22
CA ASP A 25 -27.00 -20.40 -12.38
C ASP A 25 -26.18 -21.65 -12.64
N LEU A 26 -25.72 -22.33 -11.58
CA LEU A 26 -24.97 -23.57 -11.67
C LEU A 26 -25.89 -24.72 -12.10
N GLN A 27 -27.15 -24.76 -11.65
CA GLN A 27 -28.15 -25.73 -12.05
C GLN A 27 -28.44 -25.64 -13.56
N ARG A 28 -28.68 -24.42 -14.09
CA ARG A 28 -28.84 -24.19 -15.53
C ARG A 28 -27.63 -24.66 -16.33
N SER A 29 -26.44 -24.32 -15.89
CA SER A 29 -25.21 -24.72 -16.56
C SER A 29 -25.05 -26.26 -16.59
N ILE A 30 -25.35 -26.95 -15.48
CA ILE A 30 -25.26 -28.42 -15.42
C ILE A 30 -26.34 -29.06 -16.30
N GLU A 31 -27.52 -28.46 -16.38
CA GLU A 31 -28.59 -28.94 -17.26
C GLU A 31 -28.23 -28.82 -18.75
N GLU A 32 -27.57 -27.72 -19.15
CA GLU A 32 -27.20 -27.45 -20.54
C GLU A 32 -25.99 -28.24 -21.02
N VAL A 33 -24.91 -28.32 -20.23
CA VAL A 33 -23.61 -28.86 -20.66
C VAL A 33 -23.16 -30.09 -19.88
N GLY A 34 -23.95 -30.55 -18.90
CA GLY A 34 -23.58 -31.65 -18.02
C GLY A 34 -22.55 -31.30 -16.94
N LEU A 35 -22.13 -32.31 -16.20
CA LEU A 35 -21.10 -32.15 -15.14
C LEU A 35 -19.70 -32.23 -15.74
N LEU A 36 -19.06 -31.10 -15.98
CA LEU A 36 -17.71 -31.01 -16.58
C LEU A 36 -16.60 -31.56 -15.69
N ASN A 37 -16.73 -31.40 -14.37
CA ASN A 37 -15.73 -31.84 -13.39
C ASN A 37 -16.39 -32.78 -12.38
N PRO A 38 -15.84 -33.97 -12.09
CA PRO A 38 -16.42 -34.92 -11.16
C PRO A 38 -16.49 -34.35 -9.74
N ILE A 39 -17.40 -34.91 -8.94
CA ILE A 39 -17.47 -34.66 -7.49
C ILE A 39 -16.30 -35.41 -6.82
N VAL A 40 -15.54 -34.76 -5.95
CA VAL A 40 -14.45 -35.41 -5.20
C VAL A 40 -14.98 -35.87 -3.86
N VAL A 41 -14.78 -37.15 -3.55
CA VAL A 41 -15.25 -37.80 -2.31
C VAL A 41 -14.12 -38.57 -1.64
N ASN A 42 -14.24 -38.82 -0.32
CA ASN A 42 -13.37 -39.77 0.37
C ASN A 42 -13.83 -41.24 0.13
N GLN A 43 -13.12 -42.20 0.75
CA GLN A 43 -13.45 -43.65 0.67
C GLN A 43 -14.80 -44.01 1.27
N HIS A 44 -15.45 -43.11 2.00
CA HIS A 44 -16.79 -43.29 2.62
C HIS A 44 -17.87 -42.49 1.89
N PHE A 45 -17.62 -42.06 0.64
CA PHE A 45 -18.49 -41.21 -0.17
C PHE A 45 -18.86 -39.85 0.46
N GLN A 46 -18.05 -39.39 1.40
CA GLN A 46 -18.20 -38.05 1.96
C GLN A 46 -17.56 -37.02 1.01
N ILE A 47 -18.29 -35.99 0.69
CA ILE A 47 -17.91 -34.99 -0.32
C ILE A 47 -16.79 -34.10 0.20
N LEU A 48 -15.64 -34.08 -0.50
CA LEU A 48 -14.50 -33.20 -0.24
C LEU A 48 -14.50 -31.97 -1.18
N SER A 49 -15.06 -32.13 -2.40
CA SER A 49 -15.21 -31.02 -3.36
C SER A 49 -16.45 -31.20 -4.23
N GLY A 50 -17.14 -30.10 -4.47
CA GLY A 50 -18.31 -30.07 -5.34
C GLY A 50 -19.65 -30.01 -4.63
N HIS A 51 -19.72 -29.58 -3.36
CA HIS A 51 -20.97 -29.46 -2.60
C HIS A 51 -22.04 -28.64 -3.33
N ARG A 52 -21.68 -27.52 -3.98
CA ARG A 52 -22.64 -26.75 -4.78
C ARG A 52 -23.12 -27.52 -6.00
N ARG A 53 -22.23 -28.27 -6.68
CA ARG A 53 -22.55 -29.07 -7.85
C ARG A 53 -23.50 -30.22 -7.47
N ILE A 54 -23.21 -30.94 -6.38
CA ILE A 54 -24.10 -32.02 -5.93
C ILE A 54 -25.44 -31.47 -5.46
N HIS A 55 -25.49 -30.31 -4.86
CA HIS A 55 -26.76 -29.67 -4.48
C HIS A 55 -27.60 -29.32 -5.73
N ALA A 56 -27.01 -28.76 -6.77
CA ALA A 56 -27.67 -28.51 -8.05
C ALA A 56 -28.15 -29.84 -8.71
N ILE A 57 -27.31 -30.87 -8.68
CA ILE A 57 -27.63 -32.21 -9.23
C ILE A 57 -28.82 -32.84 -8.48
N ARG A 58 -28.86 -32.71 -7.15
CA ARG A 58 -30.02 -33.16 -6.34
C ARG A 58 -31.31 -32.46 -6.74
N LEU A 59 -31.24 -31.13 -7.01
CA LEU A 59 -32.40 -30.34 -7.48
C LEU A 59 -32.84 -30.74 -8.91
N LEU A 60 -31.89 -31.18 -9.77
CA LEU A 60 -32.15 -31.69 -11.11
C LEU A 60 -32.70 -33.13 -11.12
N GLY A 61 -32.72 -33.81 -9.97
CA GLY A 61 -33.26 -35.16 -9.84
C GLY A 61 -32.39 -36.26 -10.48
N TRP A 62 -31.07 -36.02 -10.63
CA TRP A 62 -30.17 -37.07 -11.16
C TRP A 62 -30.09 -38.25 -10.19
N GLU A 63 -30.15 -39.48 -10.73
CA GLU A 63 -30.06 -40.69 -9.92
C GLU A 63 -28.60 -41.07 -9.62
N GLU A 64 -27.69 -40.83 -10.57
CA GLU A 64 -26.27 -41.18 -10.48
C GLU A 64 -25.38 -39.96 -10.88
N VAL A 65 -24.19 -39.91 -10.32
CA VAL A 65 -23.19 -38.90 -10.65
C VAL A 65 -21.79 -39.47 -10.72
N GLU A 66 -20.95 -38.91 -11.57
CA GLU A 66 -19.54 -39.28 -11.65
C GLU A 66 -18.75 -38.67 -10.47
N VAL A 67 -18.01 -39.54 -9.76
CA VAL A 67 -17.16 -39.13 -8.64
C VAL A 67 -15.71 -39.58 -8.84
N SER A 68 -14.79 -38.76 -8.26
CA SER A 68 -13.39 -39.12 -8.06
C SER A 68 -13.15 -39.42 -6.58
N VAL A 69 -12.67 -40.62 -6.28
CA VAL A 69 -12.42 -41.04 -4.90
C VAL A 69 -10.97 -40.69 -4.53
N THR A 70 -10.79 -40.02 -3.43
CA THR A 70 -9.50 -39.68 -2.81
C THR A 70 -9.45 -40.38 -1.44
N ASN A 71 -8.51 -41.30 -1.26
CA ASN A 71 -8.33 -41.95 0.05
C ASN A 71 -7.67 -40.97 1.03
N THR A 72 -8.23 -40.86 2.21
CA THR A 72 -7.73 -40.02 3.29
C THR A 72 -7.39 -40.89 4.51
N SER A 73 -6.30 -40.57 5.19
CA SER A 73 -5.77 -41.31 6.34
C SER A 73 -6.18 -40.71 7.69
N SER A 74 -6.64 -39.45 7.70
CA SER A 74 -7.05 -38.75 8.92
C SER A 74 -8.10 -37.66 8.64
N LYS A 75 -8.82 -37.25 9.70
CA LYS A 75 -9.73 -36.11 9.64
C LYS A 75 -9.03 -34.78 9.34
N ASP A 76 -7.77 -34.63 9.76
CA ASP A 76 -6.98 -33.45 9.50
C ASP A 76 -6.62 -33.34 8.00
N GLU A 77 -6.32 -34.48 7.36
CA GLU A 77 -6.11 -34.57 5.92
C GLU A 77 -7.39 -34.24 5.15
N GLU A 78 -8.54 -34.78 5.57
CA GLU A 78 -9.86 -34.46 4.99
C GLU A 78 -10.15 -32.95 5.06
N THR A 79 -9.94 -32.35 6.22
CA THR A 79 -10.14 -30.92 6.45
C THR A 79 -9.22 -30.07 5.55
N THR A 80 -7.96 -30.48 5.44
CA THR A 80 -6.97 -29.80 4.59
C THR A 80 -7.37 -29.90 3.11
N LEU A 81 -7.79 -31.05 2.64
CA LEU A 81 -8.26 -31.26 1.27
C LEU A 81 -9.55 -30.49 0.97
N LEU A 82 -10.50 -30.44 1.89
CA LEU A 82 -11.74 -29.66 1.76
C LEU A 82 -11.44 -28.18 1.48
N VAL A 83 -10.51 -27.57 2.21
CA VAL A 83 -10.10 -26.18 2.01
C VAL A 83 -9.25 -26.03 0.75
N HIS A 84 -8.31 -26.95 0.51
CA HIS A 84 -7.42 -26.89 -0.65
C HIS A 84 -8.17 -26.93 -1.99
N HIS A 85 -9.20 -27.75 -2.12
CA HIS A 85 -10.05 -27.81 -3.32
C HIS A 85 -10.85 -26.51 -3.56
N ASN A 86 -11.05 -25.70 -2.53
CA ASN A 86 -11.72 -24.40 -2.62
C ASN A 86 -10.76 -23.19 -2.70
N LYS A 87 -9.44 -23.43 -2.73
CA LYS A 87 -8.42 -22.37 -2.70
C LYS A 87 -8.54 -21.37 -3.85
N GLN A 88 -8.89 -21.81 -5.04
CA GLN A 88 -9.02 -20.97 -6.24
C GLN A 88 -10.43 -20.35 -6.42
N ARG A 89 -11.35 -20.65 -5.53
CA ARG A 89 -12.70 -20.07 -5.56
C ARG A 89 -12.64 -18.61 -5.08
N VAL A 90 -13.46 -17.74 -5.70
CA VAL A 90 -13.73 -16.41 -5.11
C VAL A 90 -14.50 -16.62 -3.81
N LYS A 91 -13.91 -16.22 -2.70
CA LYS A 91 -14.44 -16.41 -1.34
C LYS A 91 -14.89 -15.09 -0.75
N THR A 92 -15.93 -15.12 0.08
CA THR A 92 -16.25 -14.00 0.96
C THR A 92 -15.24 -13.88 2.10
N CYS A 93 -15.16 -12.73 2.73
CA CYS A 93 -14.28 -12.52 3.89
C CYS A 93 -14.68 -13.41 5.07
N GLN A 94 -15.99 -13.67 5.22
CA GLN A 94 -16.48 -14.60 6.23
C GLN A 94 -16.02 -16.03 5.96
N GLU A 95 -16.05 -16.49 4.70
CA GLU A 95 -15.56 -17.83 4.31
C GLU A 95 -14.06 -17.97 4.59
N ILE A 96 -13.25 -16.96 4.24
CA ILE A 96 -11.80 -16.94 4.53
C ILE A 96 -11.54 -17.06 6.04
N LEU A 97 -12.30 -16.34 6.85
CA LEU A 97 -12.17 -16.39 8.32
C LEU A 97 -12.58 -17.74 8.89
N ASN A 98 -13.63 -18.36 8.36
CA ASN A 98 -14.08 -19.68 8.79
C ASN A 98 -13.03 -20.75 8.45
N GLU A 99 -12.47 -20.74 7.23
CA GLU A 99 -11.37 -21.62 6.84
C GLU A 99 -10.16 -21.44 7.77
N ALA A 100 -9.78 -20.19 8.06
CA ALA A 100 -8.66 -19.88 8.93
C ALA A 100 -8.87 -20.37 10.35
N GLU A 101 -10.09 -20.30 10.90
CA GLU A 101 -10.41 -20.82 12.23
C GLU A 101 -10.28 -22.35 12.31
N ILE A 102 -10.77 -23.04 11.28
CA ILE A 102 -10.74 -24.52 11.22
C ILE A 102 -9.31 -25.03 10.99
N LEU A 103 -8.51 -24.36 10.17
CA LEU A 103 -7.12 -24.75 9.91
C LEU A 103 -6.12 -24.27 10.97
N ARG A 104 -6.50 -23.32 11.82
CA ARG A 104 -5.60 -22.76 12.85
C ARG A 104 -4.93 -23.80 13.73
N PRO A 105 -5.61 -24.84 14.25
CA PRO A 105 -4.97 -25.87 15.07
C PRO A 105 -3.88 -26.65 14.33
N LEU A 106 -4.04 -26.84 13.00
CA LEU A 106 -3.11 -27.58 12.14
C LEU A 106 -1.84 -26.77 11.80
N HIS A 107 -1.93 -25.42 11.87
CA HIS A 107 -0.85 -24.49 11.52
C HIS A 107 -0.21 -23.82 12.74
N GLN A 108 -0.62 -24.14 13.97
CA GLN A 108 0.03 -23.66 15.21
C GLN A 108 1.30 -24.45 15.47
N ILE A 109 2.43 -23.95 15.01
CA ILE A 109 3.74 -24.34 15.52
C ILE A 109 3.87 -23.64 16.87
N GLY A 110 3.83 -24.43 17.99
CA GLY A 110 3.91 -23.90 19.33
C GLY A 110 5.21 -23.10 19.55
N GLN A 111 5.09 -21.90 20.11
CA GLN A 111 6.25 -21.16 20.64
C GLN A 111 7.00 -22.10 21.61
N GLY A 112 8.24 -22.50 21.23
CA GLY A 112 9.17 -23.16 22.12
C GLY A 112 9.30 -24.68 22.02
N LYS A 113 8.74 -25.38 21.02
CA LYS A 113 9.02 -26.82 20.80
C LYS A 113 10.02 -27.03 19.68
N ARG A 114 11.05 -27.85 19.96
CA ARG A 114 12.08 -28.32 19.02
C ARG A 114 11.42 -28.96 17.79
N THR A 115 11.80 -28.51 16.59
CA THR A 115 11.23 -28.89 15.29
C THR A 115 11.83 -30.15 14.69
N ASP A 116 12.70 -30.85 15.41
CA ASP A 116 13.43 -32.03 14.98
C ASP A 116 12.64 -33.35 15.05
N LEU A 117 11.36 -33.31 15.45
CA LEU A 117 10.52 -34.52 15.62
C LEU A 117 9.21 -34.51 14.78
N MET A 118 9.03 -33.63 13.80
CA MET A 118 7.85 -33.64 12.94
C MET A 118 8.18 -33.99 11.48
N THR A 119 7.72 -35.16 11.08
CA THR A 119 7.74 -35.69 9.71
C THR A 119 6.54 -35.14 8.90
N THR A 120 6.51 -33.85 8.59
CA THR A 120 5.67 -33.31 7.53
C THR A 120 6.42 -32.15 6.86
N SER A 121 6.50 -32.22 5.54
CA SER A 121 7.25 -31.35 4.64
C SER A 121 6.67 -29.93 4.57
N VAL A 122 6.81 -29.15 5.64
CA VAL A 122 6.57 -27.71 5.63
C VAL A 122 7.93 -27.02 5.55
N PRO A 123 8.16 -26.06 4.63
CA PRO A 123 9.40 -25.31 4.56
C PRO A 123 9.69 -24.63 5.90
N GLN A 124 10.88 -24.86 6.48
CA GLN A 124 11.29 -24.52 7.85
C GLN A 124 11.37 -23.00 8.16
N ASN A 125 10.93 -22.09 7.27
CA ASN A 125 11.12 -20.63 7.40
C ASN A 125 9.85 -19.78 7.40
N LYS A 126 8.63 -20.37 7.46
CA LYS A 126 7.39 -19.58 7.49
C LYS A 126 6.83 -19.46 8.92
N SER A 127 6.35 -18.26 9.29
CA SER A 127 5.59 -18.11 10.52
C SER A 127 4.26 -18.90 10.44
N GLY A 128 3.70 -19.32 11.57
CA GLY A 128 2.42 -20.05 11.58
C GLY A 128 1.28 -19.26 10.92
N ARG A 129 1.34 -17.91 10.96
CA ARG A 129 0.38 -17.04 10.26
C ARG A 129 0.57 -17.07 8.74
N ASP A 130 1.81 -17.08 8.25
CA ASP A 130 2.09 -17.12 6.82
C ASP A 130 1.65 -18.45 6.22
N SER A 131 1.91 -19.55 6.94
CA SER A 131 1.46 -20.89 6.56
C SER A 131 -0.07 -20.98 6.50
N LEU A 132 -0.78 -20.39 7.47
CA LEU A 132 -2.23 -20.35 7.50
C LEU A 132 -2.81 -19.49 6.37
N ALA A 133 -2.23 -18.32 6.10
CA ALA A 133 -2.63 -17.42 5.02
C ALA A 133 -2.48 -18.08 3.65
N ASP A 134 -1.35 -18.75 3.42
CA ASP A 134 -1.12 -19.55 2.21
C ASP A 134 -2.17 -20.67 2.05
N ALA A 135 -2.55 -21.34 3.14
CA ALA A 135 -3.53 -22.42 3.11
C ALA A 135 -4.92 -21.93 2.70
N VAL A 136 -5.36 -20.78 3.19
CA VAL A 136 -6.66 -20.17 2.83
C VAL A 136 -6.62 -19.35 1.53
N GLY A 137 -5.43 -19.12 0.96
CA GLY A 137 -5.25 -18.49 -0.35
C GLY A 137 -5.27 -16.96 -0.34
N VAL A 138 -4.84 -16.31 0.77
CA VAL A 138 -4.75 -14.86 0.90
C VAL A 138 -3.37 -14.44 1.42
N SER A 139 -3.04 -13.14 1.32
CA SER A 139 -1.80 -12.64 1.94
C SER A 139 -1.90 -12.66 3.48
N SER A 140 -0.75 -12.80 4.14
CA SER A 140 -0.65 -12.77 5.62
C SER A 140 -1.16 -11.45 6.20
N SER A 141 -0.94 -10.33 5.49
CA SER A 141 -1.46 -9.01 5.83
C SER A 141 -2.99 -8.96 5.74
N GLN A 142 -3.57 -9.48 4.66
CA GLN A 142 -5.02 -9.53 4.47
C GLN A 142 -5.70 -10.39 5.55
N LEU A 143 -5.17 -11.58 5.82
CA LEU A 143 -5.67 -12.43 6.89
C LEU A 143 -5.60 -11.75 8.26
N GLY A 144 -4.47 -11.07 8.55
CA GLY A 144 -4.30 -10.30 9.79
C GLY A 144 -5.35 -9.20 9.96
N LYS A 145 -5.67 -8.47 8.90
CA LYS A 145 -6.71 -7.43 8.91
C LYS A 145 -8.11 -8.01 9.12
N LEU A 146 -8.45 -9.09 8.43
CA LEU A 146 -9.75 -9.76 8.60
C LEU A 146 -9.94 -10.28 10.02
N ILE A 147 -8.91 -10.91 10.62
CA ILE A 147 -8.95 -11.37 12.02
C ILE A 147 -9.14 -10.18 12.97
N PHE A 148 -8.43 -9.08 12.73
CA PHE A 148 -8.58 -7.86 13.52
C PHE A 148 -9.98 -7.28 13.42
N ILE A 149 -10.53 -7.13 12.20
CA ILE A 149 -11.87 -6.60 11.96
C ILE A 149 -12.92 -7.47 12.67
N LYS A 150 -12.86 -8.80 12.49
CA LYS A 150 -13.77 -9.74 13.17
C LYS A 150 -13.71 -9.60 14.68
N LYS A 151 -12.51 -9.39 15.25
CA LYS A 151 -12.31 -9.23 16.71
C LYS A 151 -12.88 -7.91 17.23
N GLU A 152 -12.68 -6.79 16.53
CA GLU A 152 -13.09 -5.47 17.01
C GLU A 152 -14.57 -5.19 16.72
N ASN A 153 -15.10 -5.57 15.55
CA ASN A 153 -16.52 -5.49 15.20
C ASN A 153 -16.87 -6.43 14.04
N PRO A 154 -17.55 -7.57 14.30
CA PRO A 154 -17.92 -8.55 13.28
C PRO A 154 -18.83 -8.01 12.17
N ASP A 155 -19.68 -6.99 12.44
CA ASP A 155 -20.62 -6.45 11.47
C ASP A 155 -19.93 -5.84 10.25
N PHE A 156 -18.67 -5.39 10.42
CA PHE A 156 -17.87 -4.89 9.31
C PHE A 156 -17.50 -5.98 8.30
N ILE A 157 -17.43 -7.26 8.70
CA ILE A 157 -17.20 -8.37 7.76
C ILE A 157 -18.38 -8.47 6.79
N ASN A 158 -19.61 -8.41 7.30
CA ASN A 158 -20.81 -8.42 6.45
C ASN A 158 -20.85 -7.22 5.50
N ALA A 159 -20.49 -6.02 6.00
CA ALA A 159 -20.45 -4.82 5.18
C ALA A 159 -19.37 -4.89 4.06
N ILE A 160 -18.26 -5.60 4.30
CA ILE A 160 -17.25 -5.86 3.28
C ILE A 160 -17.78 -6.86 2.23
N ASP A 161 -18.38 -7.95 2.67
CA ASP A 161 -18.92 -9.01 1.79
C ASP A 161 -20.08 -8.48 0.94
N ASP A 162 -20.87 -7.52 1.47
CA ASP A 162 -21.89 -6.78 0.73
C ASP A 162 -21.33 -5.71 -0.25
N GLY A 163 -20.00 -5.50 -0.27
CA GLY A 163 -19.37 -4.49 -1.12
C GLY A 163 -19.57 -3.03 -0.66
N LYS A 164 -20.12 -2.80 0.54
CA LYS A 164 -20.39 -1.45 1.09
C LYS A 164 -19.13 -0.71 1.50
N ILE A 165 -18.10 -1.44 1.97
CA ILE A 165 -16.80 -0.93 2.36
C ILE A 165 -15.70 -1.94 1.97
N THR A 166 -14.46 -1.48 1.84
CA THR A 166 -13.31 -2.36 1.62
C THR A 166 -12.72 -2.87 2.94
N ILE A 167 -11.99 -3.99 2.91
CA ILE A 167 -11.23 -4.52 4.06
C ILE A 167 -10.35 -3.43 4.67
N ARG A 168 -9.73 -2.62 3.82
CA ARG A 168 -8.85 -1.54 4.21
C ARG A 168 -9.59 -0.43 4.97
N GLN A 169 -10.71 0.04 4.44
CA GLN A 169 -11.54 1.06 5.09
C GLN A 169 -12.04 0.58 6.46
N ALA A 170 -12.54 -0.66 6.54
CA ALA A 170 -12.97 -1.27 7.79
C ALA A 170 -11.84 -1.33 8.82
N TYR A 171 -10.66 -1.80 8.41
CA TYR A 171 -9.48 -1.87 9.28
C TYR A 171 -9.06 -0.49 9.80
N THR A 172 -9.02 0.53 8.93
CA THR A 172 -8.63 1.90 9.29
C THR A 172 -9.60 2.50 10.31
N ILE A 173 -10.92 2.38 10.06
CA ILE A 173 -11.96 2.86 10.99
C ILE A 173 -11.82 2.20 12.36
N LEU A 174 -11.74 0.87 12.40
CA LEU A 174 -11.70 0.12 13.65
C LEU A 174 -10.38 0.31 14.41
N SER A 175 -9.26 0.44 13.70
CA SER A 175 -7.96 0.75 14.31
C SER A 175 -7.97 2.12 14.97
N ARG A 176 -8.62 3.12 14.35
CA ARG A 176 -8.80 4.45 14.92
C ARG A 176 -9.69 4.40 16.18
N LEU A 177 -10.86 3.77 16.09
CA LEU A 177 -11.78 3.64 17.23
C LEU A 177 -11.13 2.89 18.41
N LYS A 178 -10.31 1.88 18.13
CA LYS A 178 -9.54 1.17 19.15
C LYS A 178 -8.53 2.07 19.84
N LYS A 179 -7.77 2.85 19.08
CA LYS A 179 -6.82 3.81 19.63
C LYS A 179 -7.49 4.85 20.50
N GLU A 180 -8.62 5.43 20.05
CA GLU A 180 -9.45 6.38 20.82
C GLU A 180 -9.97 5.77 22.13
N ARG A 181 -10.31 4.49 22.14
CA ARG A 181 -10.73 3.75 23.32
C ARG A 181 -9.55 3.49 24.28
N ASP A 182 -8.40 3.10 23.74
CA ASP A 182 -7.21 2.75 24.53
C ASP A 182 -6.49 4.00 25.04
N SER A 183 -6.59 5.16 24.38
CA SER A 183 -6.04 6.46 24.81
C SER A 183 -6.80 7.08 25.99
N LYS A 184 -8.01 6.64 26.28
CA LYS A 184 -8.77 7.07 27.49
C LYS A 184 -8.23 6.45 28.79
N LYS A 185 -7.23 5.56 28.76
CA LYS A 185 -6.50 5.12 29.95
C LYS A 185 -5.38 6.11 30.26
N PRO A 186 -5.14 6.51 31.54
CA PRO A 186 -4.16 7.53 31.86
C PRO A 186 -2.74 7.08 31.49
N VAL A 187 -2.16 7.71 30.47
CA VAL A 187 -0.75 7.52 30.07
C VAL A 187 0.11 8.48 30.87
N SER A 188 1.19 7.97 31.47
CA SER A 188 2.24 8.76 32.11
C SER A 188 2.84 9.74 31.09
N LYS A 189 2.84 11.03 31.44
CA LYS A 189 3.37 12.13 30.61
C LYS A 189 4.85 11.93 30.34
N GLY A 190 5.22 11.53 29.14
CA GLY A 190 6.57 11.67 28.60
C GLY A 190 6.86 13.15 28.35
N LYS A 191 7.99 13.65 28.84
CA LYS A 191 8.41 15.05 28.73
C LYS A 191 8.64 15.44 27.28
N THR A 192 7.75 16.26 26.70
CA THR A 192 8.00 17.03 25.48
C THR A 192 9.04 18.11 25.75
N LYS A 193 10.20 18.05 25.10
CA LYS A 193 11.11 19.20 25.02
C LYS A 193 10.60 20.12 23.90
N SER A 194 10.07 21.28 24.25
CA SER A 194 9.72 22.34 23.31
C SER A 194 11.00 23.04 22.85
N SER A 195 11.28 22.94 21.56
CA SER A 195 12.10 23.92 20.84
C SER A 195 11.17 24.83 20.06
N THR A 196 11.34 26.11 20.10
CA THR A 196 10.60 27.21 19.46
C THR A 196 9.36 26.81 18.64
N ASP A 197 8.23 27.44 18.80
CA ASP A 197 6.91 27.13 18.26
C ASP A 197 6.81 26.82 16.73
N ASP A 198 7.88 27.04 15.97
CA ASP A 198 7.94 26.93 14.51
C ASP A 198 8.53 25.61 14.00
N PHE A 199 9.21 24.81 14.85
CA PHE A 199 9.86 23.55 14.49
C PHE A 199 9.57 22.46 15.52
N VAL A 200 8.78 21.47 15.11
CA VAL A 200 8.35 20.37 15.98
C VAL A 200 8.85 19.04 15.44
N PHE A 201 9.56 18.27 16.28
CA PHE A 201 10.05 16.95 15.96
C PHE A 201 9.43 15.91 16.87
N HIS A 202 8.88 14.85 16.26
CA HIS A 202 8.28 13.74 16.96
C HIS A 202 9.09 12.46 16.75
N HIS A 203 9.71 11.93 17.81
CA HIS A 203 10.43 10.65 17.81
C HIS A 203 9.46 9.49 17.91
N LYS A 204 8.68 9.28 16.86
CA LYS A 204 7.70 8.18 16.77
C LYS A 204 7.27 7.96 15.33
N SER A 205 6.57 6.86 15.10
CA SER A 205 5.94 6.59 13.81
C SER A 205 4.89 7.64 13.46
N SER A 206 4.90 8.12 12.22
CA SER A 206 3.88 9.01 11.65
C SER A 206 2.58 8.31 11.23
N HIS A 207 2.46 7.01 11.51
CA HIS A 207 1.23 6.27 11.21
C HIS A 207 -0.03 6.91 11.85
N SER A 208 0.14 7.58 12.98
CA SER A 208 -0.89 8.39 13.65
C SER A 208 -0.25 9.68 14.17
N MET A 209 -0.69 10.82 13.62
CA MET A 209 -0.18 12.15 13.93
C MET A 209 -1.20 12.94 14.77
N GLU A 210 -1.59 12.37 15.92
CA GLU A 210 -2.63 12.93 16.81
C GLU A 210 -2.33 14.34 17.29
N GLU A 211 -1.03 14.72 17.35
CA GLU A 211 -0.55 16.05 17.75
C GLU A 211 -0.74 17.09 16.65
N VAL A 212 -0.95 16.66 15.40
CA VAL A 212 -1.15 17.54 14.26
C VAL A 212 -2.64 17.74 14.04
N GLU A 213 -3.08 19.00 14.09
CA GLU A 213 -4.47 19.36 13.88
C GLU A 213 -4.94 19.02 12.46
N THR A 214 -6.22 18.60 12.34
CA THR A 214 -6.84 18.30 11.05
C THR A 214 -6.85 19.54 10.15
N GLY A 215 -6.32 19.38 8.92
CA GLY A 215 -6.31 20.47 7.93
C GLY A 215 -5.40 21.63 8.30
N SER A 216 -4.29 21.38 9.02
CA SER A 216 -3.32 22.40 9.42
C SER A 216 -2.07 22.47 8.53
N ILE A 217 -1.80 21.42 7.75
CA ILE A 217 -0.58 21.30 6.93
C ILE A 217 -0.81 21.82 5.52
N ASP A 218 0.10 22.68 5.05
CA ASP A 218 0.07 23.27 3.72
C ASP A 218 0.78 22.41 2.68
N LEU A 219 1.91 21.80 3.06
CA LEU A 219 2.71 20.95 2.20
C LEU A 219 3.20 19.73 2.97
N ILE A 220 3.05 18.55 2.34
CA ILE A 220 3.77 17.35 2.75
C ILE A 220 4.84 17.07 1.70
N PHE A 221 6.11 16.94 2.14
CA PHE A 221 7.19 16.46 1.30
C PHE A 221 7.92 15.34 2.03
N THR A 222 8.06 14.18 1.38
CA THR A 222 8.70 13.03 2.04
C THR A 222 9.33 12.05 1.06
N SER A 223 10.32 11.29 1.57
CA SER A 223 10.91 10.13 0.92
C SER A 223 10.90 8.97 1.93
N PRO A 224 9.93 8.05 1.84
CA PRO A 224 9.80 6.94 2.77
C PRO A 224 10.95 5.93 2.61
N PRO A 225 11.13 4.98 3.53
CA PRO A 225 11.97 3.81 3.31
C PRO A 225 11.61 3.10 2.00
N TYR A 226 12.63 2.68 1.21
CA TYR A 226 12.41 1.94 -0.03
C TYR A 226 12.43 0.44 0.25
N TRP A 227 11.54 -0.29 -0.44
CA TRP A 227 11.46 -1.74 -0.28
C TRP A 227 12.78 -2.44 -0.62
N ASN A 228 13.24 -3.31 0.29
CA ASN A 228 14.42 -4.20 0.15
C ASN A 228 15.71 -3.51 -0.30
N LYS A 229 15.85 -2.20 -0.09
CA LYS A 229 17.09 -1.49 -0.44
C LYS A 229 18.07 -1.37 0.72
N ARG A 230 17.57 -1.34 1.96
CA ARG A 230 18.40 -1.15 3.16
C ARG A 230 17.67 -1.67 4.40
N ASP A 231 18.44 -2.07 5.40
CA ASP A 231 17.92 -2.26 6.75
C ASP A 231 17.77 -0.87 7.41
N TYR A 232 16.53 -0.50 7.68
CA TYR A 232 16.18 0.73 8.37
C TYR A 232 16.05 0.50 9.88
N PHE A 233 17.00 -0.26 10.48
CA PHE A 233 17.15 -0.42 11.94
C PHE A 233 15.96 -1.02 12.66
N GLY A 234 15.38 -2.08 12.13
CA GLY A 234 14.28 -2.81 12.76
C GLY A 234 12.90 -2.15 12.57
N VAL A 235 12.80 -1.12 11.75
CA VAL A 235 11.49 -0.61 11.28
C VAL A 235 10.92 -1.62 10.30
N SER A 236 9.68 -2.05 10.51
CA SER A 236 9.03 -3.08 9.67
C SER A 236 8.72 -2.61 8.24
N LEU A 237 8.68 -1.29 8.00
CA LEU A 237 8.41 -0.71 6.68
C LEU A 237 9.68 -0.73 5.82
N GLY A 238 9.60 -1.39 4.65
CA GLY A 238 10.72 -1.59 3.72
C GLY A 238 11.42 -2.93 3.87
N THR A 239 11.01 -3.76 4.85
CA THR A 239 11.53 -5.12 5.11
C THR A 239 10.52 -6.22 4.83
N GLU A 240 9.40 -5.87 4.23
CA GLU A 240 8.36 -6.83 3.85
C GLU A 240 8.91 -7.84 2.84
N ARG A 241 8.43 -9.08 2.93
CA ARG A 241 8.85 -10.16 2.05
C ARG A 241 8.41 -9.94 0.60
N GLU A 242 7.20 -9.42 0.43
CA GLU A 242 6.61 -9.19 -0.89
C GLU A 242 6.44 -7.69 -1.16
N PRO A 243 6.66 -7.24 -2.41
CA PRO A 243 6.56 -5.83 -2.77
C PRO A 243 5.14 -5.29 -2.61
N ASP A 244 4.11 -6.11 -2.81
CA ASP A 244 2.72 -5.68 -2.68
C ASP A 244 2.33 -5.46 -1.21
N ASP A 245 2.90 -6.23 -0.27
CA ASP A 245 2.73 -6.01 1.17
C ASP A 245 3.38 -4.68 1.58
N PHE A 246 4.56 -4.35 1.03
CA PHE A 246 5.19 -3.05 1.24
C PHE A 246 4.33 -1.89 0.73
N VAL A 247 3.81 -2.01 -0.50
CA VAL A 247 2.93 -0.99 -1.09
C VAL A 247 1.71 -0.76 -0.19
N GLU A 248 1.06 -1.82 0.25
CA GLU A 248 -0.09 -1.72 1.13
C GLU A 248 0.26 -1.08 2.48
N ASN A 249 1.37 -1.51 3.10
CA ASN A 249 1.84 -0.97 4.38
C ASN A 249 2.21 0.51 4.27
N LEU A 250 2.91 0.92 3.20
CA LEU A 250 3.28 2.32 2.98
C LEU A 250 2.06 3.21 2.76
N VAL A 251 1.11 2.78 1.91
CA VAL A 251 -0.12 3.56 1.68
C VAL A 251 -0.95 3.67 2.96
N ASN A 252 -1.02 2.61 3.78
CA ASN A 252 -1.66 2.64 5.10
C ASN A 252 -0.95 3.60 6.06
N HIS A 253 0.39 3.58 6.07
CA HIS A 253 1.21 4.45 6.92
C HIS A 253 0.96 5.93 6.58
N LEU A 254 0.83 6.25 5.29
CA LEU A 254 0.53 7.60 4.80
C LEU A 254 -0.95 8.00 4.95
N GLY A 255 -1.79 7.14 5.50
CA GLY A 255 -3.25 7.36 5.62
C GLY A 255 -3.62 8.64 6.37
N ASP A 256 -2.91 8.94 7.48
CA ASP A 256 -3.20 10.12 8.30
C ASP A 256 -2.77 11.45 7.63
N CYS A 257 -1.92 11.39 6.59
CA CYS A 257 -1.58 12.54 5.75
C CYS A 257 -2.84 13.18 5.13
N SER A 258 -3.86 12.38 4.81
CA SER A 258 -5.11 12.86 4.23
C SER A 258 -5.96 13.69 5.21
N ARG A 259 -5.80 13.47 6.51
CA ARG A 259 -6.48 14.21 7.58
C ARG A 259 -5.80 15.54 7.87
N VAL A 260 -4.47 15.52 8.00
CA VAL A 260 -3.72 16.68 8.44
C VAL A 260 -3.51 17.73 7.35
N ILE A 261 -3.53 17.34 6.07
CA ILE A 261 -3.34 18.27 4.97
C ILE A 261 -4.57 19.16 4.74
N LYS A 262 -4.34 20.43 4.44
CA LYS A 262 -5.39 21.36 4.01
C LYS A 262 -6.00 20.94 2.67
N LYS A 263 -7.24 21.34 2.39
CA LYS A 263 -7.86 21.15 1.04
C LYS A 263 -7.09 21.89 -0.06
N THR A 264 -6.35 22.93 0.30
CA THR A 264 -5.49 23.71 -0.58
C THR A 264 -4.05 23.21 -0.61
N GLY A 265 -3.72 22.24 0.21
CA GLY A 265 -2.38 21.71 0.37
C GLY A 265 -1.95 20.75 -0.74
N SER A 266 -0.64 20.54 -0.83
CA SER A 266 0.01 19.64 -1.77
C SER A 266 0.84 18.58 -1.07
N PHE A 267 0.92 17.39 -1.65
CA PHE A 267 1.76 16.30 -1.17
C PHE A 267 2.74 15.86 -2.28
N PHE A 268 4.04 15.94 -1.99
CA PHE A 268 5.10 15.45 -2.86
C PHE A 268 5.75 14.22 -2.25
N LEU A 269 5.70 13.13 -3.00
CA LEU A 269 6.27 11.84 -2.62
C LEU A 269 7.46 11.50 -3.51
N ASN A 270 8.68 11.52 -2.96
CA ASN A 270 9.88 11.03 -3.64
C ASN A 270 10.06 9.53 -3.35
N ILE A 271 10.11 8.70 -4.39
CA ILE A 271 10.25 7.24 -4.23
C ILE A 271 10.93 6.62 -5.46
N GLY A 272 11.90 5.74 -5.19
CA GLY A 272 12.58 4.96 -6.22
C GLY A 272 12.05 3.54 -6.34
N ASP A 273 12.30 2.93 -7.49
CA ASP A 273 11.91 1.54 -7.75
C ASP A 273 13.01 0.54 -7.40
N THR A 274 12.68 -0.75 -7.38
CA THR A 274 13.60 -1.83 -7.06
C THR A 274 13.35 -3.05 -7.94
N TYR A 275 14.37 -3.90 -8.07
CA TYR A 275 14.29 -5.17 -8.80
C TYR A 275 14.15 -6.34 -7.82
N LYS A 276 13.34 -7.34 -8.20
CA LYS A 276 13.28 -8.67 -7.58
C LYS A 276 13.37 -9.71 -8.70
N ASP A 277 14.30 -10.63 -8.59
CA ASP A 277 14.49 -11.73 -9.56
C ASP A 277 14.60 -11.23 -11.03
N GLY A 278 15.30 -10.12 -11.24
CA GLY A 278 15.48 -9.51 -12.56
C GLY A 278 14.29 -8.71 -13.08
N ASN A 279 13.17 -8.66 -12.35
CA ASN A 279 11.98 -7.92 -12.71
C ASN A 279 11.88 -6.60 -11.95
N LEU A 280 11.59 -5.49 -12.65
CA LEU A 280 11.32 -4.18 -12.05
C LEU A 280 9.94 -4.20 -11.40
N MET A 281 9.86 -3.93 -10.11
CA MET A 281 8.64 -4.14 -9.33
C MET A 281 7.56 -3.09 -9.53
N ASN A 282 7.89 -1.96 -10.14
CA ASN A 282 6.97 -0.84 -10.40
C ASN A 282 6.31 -0.29 -9.11
N ILE A 283 7.06 -0.34 -8.01
CA ILE A 283 6.60 0.07 -6.68
C ILE A 283 6.10 1.51 -6.64
N PRO A 284 6.81 2.52 -7.23
CA PRO A 284 6.37 3.91 -7.19
C PRO A 284 4.95 4.10 -7.71
N HIS A 285 4.63 3.49 -8.85
CA HIS A 285 3.31 3.61 -9.48
C HIS A 285 2.23 2.84 -8.71
N LYS A 286 2.54 1.66 -8.16
CA LYS A 286 1.62 0.91 -7.30
C LYS A 286 1.25 1.72 -6.04
N VAL A 287 2.21 2.38 -5.41
CA VAL A 287 1.97 3.26 -4.26
C VAL A 287 1.05 4.42 -4.65
N VAL A 288 1.31 5.08 -5.78
CA VAL A 288 0.47 6.20 -6.25
C VAL A 288 -0.94 5.75 -6.58
N ILE A 289 -1.11 4.61 -7.24
CA ILE A 289 -2.45 4.03 -7.50
C ILE A 289 -3.15 3.73 -6.16
N GLY A 290 -2.43 3.19 -5.18
CA GLY A 290 -2.94 2.99 -3.83
C GLY A 290 -3.40 4.28 -3.16
N LEU A 291 -2.63 5.36 -3.28
CA LEU A 291 -3.02 6.70 -2.78
C LEU A 291 -4.21 7.29 -3.54
N GLN A 292 -4.30 7.10 -4.87
CA GLN A 292 -5.45 7.53 -5.65
C GLN A 292 -6.74 6.81 -5.21
N ASN A 293 -6.67 5.52 -4.87
CA ASN A 293 -7.79 4.75 -4.31
C ASN A 293 -8.23 5.29 -2.94
N GLU A 294 -7.32 5.99 -2.21
CA GLU A 294 -7.62 6.71 -0.96
C GLU A 294 -8.11 8.16 -1.21
N GLY A 295 -8.41 8.50 -2.47
CA GLY A 295 -8.97 9.79 -2.86
C GLY A 295 -7.95 10.91 -3.05
N TRP A 296 -6.65 10.58 -3.21
CA TRP A 296 -5.68 11.55 -3.69
C TRP A 296 -5.80 11.74 -5.20
N ILE A 297 -5.51 12.94 -5.69
CA ILE A 297 -5.49 13.29 -7.10
C ILE A 297 -4.06 13.51 -7.53
N LEU A 298 -3.54 12.69 -8.44
CA LEU A 298 -2.22 12.86 -9.04
C LEU A 298 -2.24 14.04 -10.01
N ARG A 299 -1.38 15.02 -9.79
CA ARG A 299 -1.22 16.20 -10.65
C ARG A 299 -0.08 16.05 -11.64
N ASN A 300 1.10 15.65 -11.15
CA ASN A 300 2.29 15.45 -11.97
C ASN A 300 3.07 14.22 -11.50
N THR A 301 3.70 13.57 -12.46
CA THR A 301 4.79 12.62 -12.25
C THR A 301 6.07 13.31 -12.66
N ILE A 302 6.90 13.69 -11.69
CA ILE A 302 8.15 14.38 -11.93
C ILE A 302 9.27 13.36 -11.98
N ILE A 303 10.10 13.43 -13.02
CA ILE A 303 11.31 12.61 -13.17
C ILE A 303 12.50 13.42 -12.63
N TRP A 304 13.06 12.99 -11.50
CA TRP A 304 14.32 13.53 -11.02
C TRP A 304 15.48 12.72 -11.59
N ALA A 305 16.14 13.23 -12.62
CA ALA A 305 17.31 12.62 -13.23
C ALA A 305 18.55 12.84 -12.34
N LYS A 306 19.21 11.74 -11.95
CA LYS A 306 20.39 11.77 -11.09
C LYS A 306 21.65 12.05 -11.91
N THR A 307 22.40 13.07 -11.53
CA THR A 307 23.69 13.39 -12.19
C THR A 307 24.80 12.39 -11.87
N ASN A 308 24.70 11.70 -10.71
CA ASN A 308 25.65 10.69 -10.28
C ASN A 308 24.94 9.43 -9.77
N PRO A 309 24.28 8.66 -10.67
CA PRO A 309 23.62 7.43 -10.28
C PRO A 309 24.60 6.37 -9.82
N LYS A 310 24.18 5.50 -8.88
CA LYS A 310 25.00 4.34 -8.49
C LYS A 310 25.24 3.43 -9.70
N PRO A 311 26.46 2.92 -9.88
CA PRO A 311 26.74 1.93 -10.92
C PRO A 311 25.81 0.72 -10.77
N HIS A 312 25.26 0.25 -11.88
CA HIS A 312 24.45 -0.96 -11.92
C HIS A 312 25.29 -2.13 -12.44
N SER A 313 25.32 -3.21 -11.68
CA SER A 313 26.17 -4.38 -12.01
C SER A 313 25.59 -5.28 -13.10
N SER A 314 24.32 -5.12 -13.46
CA SER A 314 23.68 -5.92 -14.50
C SER A 314 24.26 -5.62 -15.88
N LYS A 315 24.53 -6.69 -16.66
CA LYS A 315 25.03 -6.60 -18.04
C LYS A 315 23.90 -6.63 -19.09
N ASN A 316 22.67 -6.90 -18.67
CA ASN A 316 21.50 -7.12 -19.55
C ASN A 316 20.33 -6.18 -19.26
N SER A 317 20.54 -5.11 -18.49
CA SER A 317 19.55 -4.07 -18.23
C SER A 317 20.20 -2.69 -18.14
N LEU A 318 19.43 -1.64 -18.37
CA LEU A 318 19.88 -0.26 -18.25
C LEU A 318 20.07 0.11 -16.77
N SER A 319 21.02 1.00 -16.50
CA SER A 319 21.24 1.55 -15.15
C SER A 319 20.08 2.48 -14.77
N PRO A 320 19.46 2.31 -13.59
CA PRO A 320 18.48 3.26 -13.07
C PRO A 320 19.14 4.62 -12.80
N THR A 321 18.73 5.64 -13.55
CA THR A 321 19.35 6.97 -13.48
C THR A 321 18.40 8.05 -12.96
N TYR A 322 17.22 7.70 -12.50
CA TYR A 322 16.21 8.63 -11.99
C TYR A 322 15.44 8.07 -10.82
N GLU A 323 14.73 8.95 -10.14
CA GLU A 323 13.67 8.63 -9.20
C GLU A 323 12.41 9.44 -9.54
N PHE A 324 11.28 8.99 -9.02
CA PHE A 324 10.00 9.67 -9.19
C PHE A 324 9.73 10.62 -8.02
N ILE A 325 9.15 11.79 -8.34
CA ILE A 325 8.52 12.67 -7.36
C ILE A 325 7.07 12.87 -7.81
N PHE A 326 6.12 12.37 -7.06
CA PHE A 326 4.70 12.47 -7.39
C PHE A 326 4.07 13.67 -6.68
N HIS A 327 3.43 14.56 -7.42
CA HIS A 327 2.65 15.66 -6.88
C HIS A 327 1.18 15.25 -6.77
N LEU A 328 0.68 15.16 -5.54
CA LEU A 328 -0.67 14.75 -5.20
C LEU A 328 -1.39 15.88 -4.45
N VAL A 329 -2.72 15.97 -4.63
CA VAL A 329 -3.58 16.97 -3.97
C VAL A 329 -4.91 16.35 -3.55
N ARG A 330 -5.67 17.04 -2.67
CA ARG A 330 -7.04 16.64 -2.29
C ARG A 330 -8.13 17.28 -3.15
N SER A 331 -7.78 18.31 -3.90
CA SER A 331 -8.72 19.01 -4.80
C SER A 331 -7.97 19.55 -6.02
N SER A 332 -8.39 19.20 -7.22
CA SER A 332 -7.77 19.66 -8.46
C SER A 332 -8.00 21.15 -8.76
N SER A 333 -9.00 21.77 -8.14
CA SER A 333 -9.39 23.16 -8.39
C SER A 333 -9.06 24.13 -7.26
N LYS A 334 -8.66 23.61 -6.06
CA LYS A 334 -8.47 24.44 -4.86
C LYS A 334 -7.07 24.42 -4.29
N TYR A 335 -6.18 23.57 -4.82
CA TYR A 335 -4.80 23.54 -4.32
C TYR A 335 -4.05 24.82 -4.70
N LYS A 336 -3.20 25.25 -3.79
CA LYS A 336 -2.33 26.43 -3.98
C LYS A 336 -1.21 26.07 -4.96
N TYR A 337 -1.00 26.91 -5.96
CA TYR A 337 0.08 26.76 -6.91
C TYR A 337 0.61 28.11 -7.40
N ASN A 338 1.85 28.40 -7.01
CA ASN A 338 2.60 29.57 -7.46
C ASN A 338 3.39 29.16 -8.71
N GLN A 339 3.08 29.76 -9.86
CA GLN A 339 3.78 29.43 -11.09
C GLN A 339 5.27 29.75 -10.97
N THR A 340 6.11 28.72 -11.13
CA THR A 340 7.57 28.87 -11.14
C THR A 340 8.05 28.82 -12.59
N LEU A 341 8.82 29.84 -12.98
CA LEU A 341 9.38 29.96 -14.32
C LEU A 341 10.84 29.50 -14.32
N ALA A 342 11.20 28.64 -15.28
CA ALA A 342 12.58 28.24 -15.54
C ALA A 342 13.20 29.11 -16.62
N PRO A 343 14.51 29.40 -16.56
CA PRO A 343 15.20 30.06 -17.66
C PRO A 343 15.04 29.27 -18.96
N SER A 344 14.72 29.95 -20.05
CA SER A 344 14.67 29.32 -21.37
C SER A 344 16.08 29.12 -21.95
N LYS A 345 16.42 27.89 -22.37
CA LYS A 345 17.72 27.58 -23.00
C LYS A 345 17.85 28.19 -24.40
N SER A 346 16.76 28.63 -25.02
CA SER A 346 16.76 29.31 -26.30
C SER A 346 16.88 30.81 -26.11
N GLY A 347 18.10 31.28 -25.91
CA GLY A 347 18.43 32.70 -26.09
C GLY A 347 18.24 33.13 -27.53
N GLY A 348 17.28 34.02 -27.78
CA GLY A 348 17.20 34.81 -29.02
C GLY A 348 16.67 34.07 -30.24
N GLY A 349 15.44 34.31 -30.56
CA GLY A 349 14.79 34.05 -31.84
C GLY A 349 13.35 34.49 -31.76
N ASP A 350 13.00 35.50 -32.51
CA ASP A 350 11.63 36.00 -32.64
C ASP A 350 10.72 34.95 -33.27
N PHE A 351 10.07 34.13 -32.43
CA PHE A 351 8.95 33.32 -32.86
C PHE A 351 7.71 33.71 -32.06
N THR A 352 7.03 34.75 -32.52
CA THR A 352 5.63 34.97 -32.23
C THR A 352 4.84 33.97 -33.07
N PHE A 353 4.31 32.91 -32.41
CA PHE A 353 3.22 32.16 -33.01
C PHE A 353 1.90 32.81 -32.56
N PRO A 354 1.18 33.52 -33.45
CA PRO A 354 -0.22 33.79 -33.20
C PRO A 354 -0.93 32.42 -33.32
N ARG A 355 -1.37 31.86 -32.22
CA ARG A 355 -2.32 30.75 -32.25
C ARG A 355 -3.69 31.30 -32.59
N HIS A 356 -3.89 31.61 -33.87
CA HIS A 356 -5.22 31.82 -34.43
C HIS A 356 -5.86 30.44 -34.60
N ARG A 357 -6.75 30.08 -33.69
CA ARG A 357 -7.73 29.05 -33.96
C ARG A 357 -8.98 29.78 -34.45
N GLU A 358 -9.14 29.87 -35.76
CA GLU A 358 -10.40 30.32 -36.37
C GLU A 358 -11.49 29.30 -36.00
N VAL A 359 -12.44 29.71 -35.17
CA VAL A 359 -13.71 29.05 -35.00
C VAL A 359 -14.76 30.04 -35.43
N ASN A 360 -15.37 29.79 -36.59
CA ASN A 360 -16.50 30.53 -37.13
C ASN A 360 -16.28 32.06 -37.40
N GLY A 361 -15.15 32.46 -37.97
CA GLY A 361 -14.97 33.79 -38.54
C GLY A 361 -14.95 34.98 -37.56
N SER A 362 -14.90 34.74 -36.26
CA SER A 362 -14.71 35.77 -35.23
C SER A 362 -13.43 35.47 -34.44
N VAL A 363 -12.49 36.40 -34.48
CA VAL A 363 -11.26 36.37 -33.67
C VAL A 363 -11.62 36.92 -32.29
N PRO A 364 -11.61 36.09 -31.20
CA PRO A 364 -11.71 36.66 -29.88
C PRO A 364 -10.37 37.36 -29.56
N GLU A 365 -10.42 38.63 -29.26
CA GLU A 365 -9.31 39.39 -28.72
C GLU A 365 -9.07 38.97 -27.24
N GLN A 366 -8.53 37.75 -27.03
CA GLN A 366 -8.00 37.34 -25.72
C GLN A 366 -6.50 37.63 -25.70
N VAL A 367 -6.16 38.77 -25.10
CA VAL A 367 -4.78 39.12 -24.75
C VAL A 367 -4.37 38.18 -23.59
N TYR A 368 -3.72 37.07 -23.90
CA TYR A 368 -3.02 36.30 -22.88
C TYR A 368 -1.76 37.09 -22.48
N PRO A 369 -1.48 37.25 -21.15
CA PRO A 369 -0.24 37.86 -20.71
C PRO A 369 0.93 37.07 -21.30
N MET A 370 1.78 37.72 -22.10
CA MET A 370 2.96 37.06 -22.68
C MET A 370 3.94 36.75 -21.55
N ILE A 371 4.24 35.48 -21.36
CA ILE A 371 5.36 35.05 -20.52
C ILE A 371 6.65 35.66 -21.14
N PRO A 372 7.53 36.29 -20.31
CA PRO A 372 8.79 36.84 -20.82
C PRO A 372 9.54 35.83 -21.68
N ARG A 373 10.12 36.23 -22.78
CA ARG A 373 10.76 35.35 -23.79
C ARG A 373 11.95 34.55 -23.25
N ASP A 374 12.56 35.00 -22.19
CA ASP A 374 13.70 34.39 -21.48
C ASP A 374 13.30 33.34 -20.44
N HIS A 375 11.99 33.15 -20.18
CA HIS A 375 11.47 32.22 -19.21
C HIS A 375 10.39 31.32 -19.81
N LYS A 376 10.28 30.09 -19.30
CA LYS A 376 9.23 29.11 -19.62
C LYS A 376 8.68 28.47 -18.35
N ASN A 377 7.48 27.90 -18.44
CA ASN A 377 6.94 27.10 -17.35
C ASN A 377 7.91 25.97 -16.97
N MET A 378 8.06 25.72 -15.69
CA MET A 378 8.84 24.60 -15.18
C MET A 378 8.23 23.28 -15.71
N GLY A 379 9.07 22.42 -16.29
CA GLY A 379 8.69 21.08 -16.71
C GLY A 379 8.75 20.07 -15.57
N ASP A 380 8.25 18.88 -15.83
CA ASP A 380 8.25 17.73 -14.92
C ASP A 380 9.45 16.78 -15.11
N PHE A 381 10.44 17.19 -15.88
CA PHE A 381 11.73 16.52 -16.02
C PHE A 381 12.83 17.40 -15.39
N TRP A 382 13.34 16.96 -14.24
CA TRP A 382 14.33 17.69 -13.45
C TRP A 382 15.71 17.06 -13.62
N ASP A 383 16.47 17.61 -14.55
CA ASP A 383 17.87 17.27 -14.80
C ASP A 383 18.83 18.18 -14.02
N GLU A 384 20.12 18.14 -14.32
CA GLU A 384 21.16 18.97 -13.71
C GLU A 384 20.93 20.49 -13.84
N SER A 385 20.11 20.92 -14.79
CA SER A 385 19.76 22.33 -14.95
C SER A 385 18.76 22.80 -13.89
N VAL A 386 18.01 21.88 -13.32
CA VAL A 386 17.00 22.11 -12.25
C VAL A 386 17.54 21.69 -10.90
N VAL A 387 18.14 20.50 -10.81
CA VAL A 387 18.67 19.92 -9.57
C VAL A 387 20.16 19.61 -9.76
N LYS A 388 21.00 20.50 -9.28
CA LYS A 388 22.44 20.24 -9.17
C LYS A 388 22.68 19.28 -8.01
N THR A 389 22.98 18.04 -8.31
CA THR A 389 23.25 17.05 -7.27
C THR A 389 24.59 17.34 -6.59
N ALA A 390 24.57 17.91 -5.41
CA ALA A 390 25.72 17.81 -4.54
C ALA A 390 25.78 16.36 -4.02
N VAL A 391 26.99 15.77 -3.91
CA VAL A 391 27.17 14.51 -3.19
C VAL A 391 26.72 14.77 -1.75
N ALA A 392 25.59 14.20 -1.36
CA ALA A 392 25.12 14.32 0.00
C ALA A 392 26.14 13.60 0.89
N LYS A 393 26.78 14.34 1.81
CA LYS A 393 27.59 13.73 2.86
C LYS A 393 26.65 12.94 3.76
N ASN A 394 27.03 11.70 4.06
CA ASN A 394 26.33 10.92 5.06
C ASN A 394 26.35 11.69 6.40
N ILE A 395 25.18 11.74 7.04
CA ILE A 395 25.03 12.38 8.35
C ILE A 395 24.96 11.25 9.37
N ALA A 396 25.87 11.29 10.34
CA ALA A 396 25.91 10.29 11.40
C ALA A 396 24.83 10.57 12.46
N THR A 397 24.32 9.51 13.05
CA THR A 397 23.53 9.58 14.29
C THR A 397 24.47 9.77 15.49
N PRO A 398 23.96 10.15 16.69
CA PRO A 398 24.78 10.28 17.91
C PRO A 398 25.57 9.01 18.26
N ASP A 399 25.08 7.84 17.86
CA ASP A 399 25.72 6.53 18.01
C ASP A 399 26.69 6.20 16.86
N GLY A 400 26.98 7.14 15.95
CA GLY A 400 27.92 6.98 14.83
C GLY A 400 27.35 6.27 13.61
N VAL A 401 26.04 5.97 13.57
CA VAL A 401 25.38 5.34 12.42
C VAL A 401 25.03 6.41 11.38
N GLU A 402 25.56 6.26 10.15
CA GLU A 402 25.29 7.20 9.06
C GLU A 402 23.86 7.12 8.54
N HIS A 403 23.23 8.29 8.26
CA HIS A 403 21.94 8.33 7.55
C HIS A 403 22.13 7.77 6.13
N PRO A 404 21.43 6.72 5.77
CA PRO A 404 21.79 5.95 4.59
C PRO A 404 21.49 6.64 3.25
N ALA A 405 20.62 7.68 3.17
CA ALA A 405 20.19 8.25 1.89
C ALA A 405 19.57 9.65 1.98
N PRO A 406 20.33 10.69 2.35
CA PRO A 406 19.80 12.06 2.23
C PRO A 406 19.58 12.40 0.75
N PHE A 407 18.48 13.07 0.44
CA PHE A 407 18.22 13.66 -0.87
C PHE A 407 18.72 15.12 -0.92
N PRO A 408 19.00 15.69 -2.12
CA PRO A 408 19.46 17.07 -2.24
C PRO A 408 18.36 18.08 -1.89
N GLU A 409 18.73 19.20 -1.25
CA GLU A 409 17.79 20.25 -0.87
C GLU A 409 16.96 20.79 -2.06
N GLN A 410 17.53 20.79 -3.26
CA GLN A 410 16.88 21.35 -4.46
C GLN A 410 15.56 20.66 -4.82
N ILE A 411 15.40 19.36 -4.56
CA ILE A 411 14.14 18.68 -4.86
C ILE A 411 13.01 19.07 -3.91
N VAL A 412 13.35 19.71 -2.78
CA VAL A 412 12.39 20.21 -1.77
C VAL A 412 12.10 21.71 -1.99
N ILE A 413 13.10 22.48 -2.42
CA ILE A 413 12.97 23.94 -2.62
C ILE A 413 11.83 24.26 -3.58
N LEU A 414 11.79 23.58 -4.73
CA LEU A 414 10.78 23.85 -5.76
C LEU A 414 9.35 23.57 -5.30
N PRO A 415 9.03 22.40 -4.72
CA PRO A 415 7.72 22.13 -4.12
C PRO A 415 7.30 23.18 -3.09
N ILE A 416 8.20 23.60 -2.20
CA ILE A 416 7.92 24.63 -1.19
C ILE A 416 7.54 25.95 -1.85
N LEU A 417 8.34 26.45 -2.79
CA LEU A 417 8.09 27.72 -3.48
C LEU A 417 6.81 27.68 -4.32
N GLN A 418 6.52 26.52 -4.93
CA GLN A 418 5.36 26.37 -5.80
C GLN A 418 4.03 26.26 -5.04
N THR A 419 4.04 25.73 -3.82
CA THR A 419 2.78 25.34 -3.17
C THR A 419 2.57 25.94 -1.77
N THR A 420 3.52 26.77 -1.29
CA THR A 420 3.42 27.45 0.02
C THR A 420 3.84 28.91 -0.02
N ASP A 421 3.38 29.68 0.94
CA ASP A 421 3.88 31.02 1.26
C ASP A 421 4.70 31.00 2.57
N GLU A 422 5.39 32.12 2.89
CA GLU A 422 6.06 32.28 4.18
C GLU A 422 5.06 32.12 5.35
N GLY A 423 5.48 31.43 6.40
CA GLY A 423 4.66 31.12 7.56
C GLY A 423 3.75 29.89 7.42
N ASP A 424 3.61 29.30 6.20
CA ASP A 424 2.90 28.04 5.99
C ASP A 424 3.64 26.87 6.65
N THR A 425 2.90 25.80 6.99
CA THR A 425 3.42 24.63 7.71
C THR A 425 3.71 23.46 6.77
N ILE A 426 4.93 22.94 6.86
CA ILE A 426 5.42 21.79 6.09
C ILE A 426 5.52 20.57 7.00
N LEU A 427 5.09 19.41 6.51
CA LEU A 427 5.19 18.13 7.21
C LEU A 427 6.10 17.16 6.43
N ASP A 428 7.00 16.48 7.15
CA ASP A 428 7.71 15.29 6.65
C ASP A 428 7.47 14.10 7.57
N PRO A 429 6.62 13.14 7.17
CA PRO A 429 6.32 11.94 7.96
C PRO A 429 7.47 10.91 8.04
N PHE A 430 8.56 11.09 7.28
CA PHE A 430 9.78 10.28 7.32
C PHE A 430 11.01 11.18 7.24
N MET A 431 11.13 12.11 8.20
CA MET A 431 12.05 13.23 8.07
C MET A 431 13.54 12.89 8.06
N GLY A 432 13.93 11.70 8.53
CA GLY A 432 15.33 11.27 8.58
C GLY A 432 16.22 12.30 9.26
N SER A 433 17.28 12.69 8.56
CA SER A 433 18.22 13.71 9.02
C SER A 433 17.67 15.15 9.00
N GLY A 434 16.44 15.39 8.50
CA GLY A 434 15.79 16.70 8.56
C GLY A 434 16.03 17.62 7.35
N THR A 435 16.39 17.09 6.18
CA THR A 435 16.61 17.92 4.97
C THR A 435 15.40 18.80 4.64
N THR A 436 14.17 18.25 4.72
CA THR A 436 12.93 19.00 4.49
C THR A 436 12.79 20.17 5.48
N GLY A 437 13.02 19.90 6.78
CA GLY A 437 12.95 20.91 7.83
C GLY A 437 13.96 22.04 7.64
N LYS A 438 15.20 21.70 7.29
CA LYS A 438 16.25 22.69 6.99
C LYS A 438 15.87 23.63 5.84
N VAL A 439 15.28 23.08 4.76
CA VAL A 439 14.82 23.90 3.63
C VAL A 439 13.62 24.75 4.02
N ALA A 440 12.66 24.19 4.79
CA ALA A 440 11.52 24.92 5.31
C ALA A 440 11.97 26.15 6.12
N ASN A 441 12.94 25.97 7.03
CA ASN A 441 13.53 27.06 7.83
C ASN A 441 14.15 28.15 6.95
N LYS A 442 15.02 27.76 6.03
CA LYS A 442 15.70 28.71 5.11
C LYS A 442 14.70 29.55 4.29
N LEU A 443 13.52 29.02 4.06
CA LEU A 443 12.48 29.67 3.27
C LEU A 443 11.38 30.33 4.12
N GLY A 444 11.53 30.40 5.45
CA GLY A 444 10.58 31.06 6.35
C GLY A 444 9.27 30.29 6.55
N ARG A 445 9.29 28.95 6.43
CA ARG A 445 8.16 28.08 6.68
C ARG A 445 8.29 27.37 8.02
N LYS A 446 7.16 27.03 8.64
CA LYS A 446 7.09 26.17 9.83
C LYS A 446 7.26 24.71 9.44
N PHE A 447 7.71 23.88 10.38
CA PHE A 447 8.00 22.48 10.10
C PHE A 447 7.52 21.54 11.20
N VAL A 448 6.93 20.43 10.78
CA VAL A 448 6.60 19.28 11.63
C VAL A 448 7.25 18.03 11.02
N GLY A 449 8.03 17.30 11.79
CA GLY A 449 8.71 16.11 11.31
C GLY A 449 8.51 14.91 12.21
N TYR A 450 8.42 13.73 11.60
CA TYR A 450 8.33 12.45 12.30
C TYR A 450 9.45 11.52 11.87
N ASP A 451 10.06 10.84 12.81
CA ASP A 451 10.96 9.72 12.58
C ASP A 451 11.01 8.81 13.80
N VAL A 452 11.14 7.52 13.60
CA VAL A 452 11.27 6.54 14.68
C VAL A 452 12.69 6.53 15.28
N LYS A 453 13.65 7.10 14.55
CA LYS A 453 15.04 7.20 14.96
C LYS A 453 15.42 8.64 15.29
N ASP A 454 16.20 8.81 16.34
CA ASP A 454 16.78 10.11 16.71
C ASP A 454 18.10 10.33 15.94
N TYR A 455 18.09 11.28 15.01
CA TYR A 455 19.29 11.72 14.30
C TYR A 455 19.84 12.98 14.97
N ASP A 456 21.18 13.13 15.01
CA ASP A 456 21.79 14.38 15.46
C ASP A 456 21.50 15.50 14.45
N ARG A 457 20.61 16.42 14.84
CA ARG A 457 20.16 17.55 14.03
C ARG A 457 20.75 18.89 14.50
N SER A 458 21.65 18.85 15.47
CA SER A 458 22.23 20.07 16.08
C SER A 458 22.99 20.98 15.08
N VAL A 459 23.38 20.42 13.93
CA VAL A 459 24.14 21.10 12.87
C VAL A 459 23.26 21.52 11.68
N GLN A 460 21.95 21.16 11.67
CA GLN A 460 21.12 21.23 10.44
C GLN A 460 19.95 22.21 10.48
N ILE A 461 19.58 22.75 11.64
CA ILE A 461 18.42 23.63 11.78
C ILE A 461 18.84 25.05 12.16
#